data_bd8898cfecb1d4565dcce78f5532b385
#
_entry.id   bd8898cfecb1d4565dcce78f5532b385
#
_cell.length_a   1.000
_cell.length_b   1.000
_cell.length_c   1.000
_cell.angle_alpha   90.00
_cell.angle_beta   90.00
_cell.angle_gamma   90.00
#
_symmetry.space_group_name_H-M   'P 1'
#
loop_
_entity.id
_entity.type
_entity.pdbx_description
1 polymer ?
#
loop_
_entity_poly.entity_id
_entity_poly.type
_entity_poly.pdbx_seq_one_letter_code
_entity_poly.pdbx_strand_id
1 'polypeptide(L)'
;MIKETKPQTVGTKTELPHVPKGMRDLWANNYFAYQGFTERAAEIALYYGFTPIETPILEFEDLFLSAVGEATDIVQKEIYTLKTKGGDRLALRPEGTASVMRAYFENGFSAEPQPVMLYYHGPFFRHDNPQKGRYRQFYQFGLEIIGTNKSIAEATVIKMFSLMAAEVGLTSLVVKINSLGDKECRQIYRRELINYYKKHLKEVCEDCRERFKTNPLRLLDCKDPKCAPIKTAAPQAVSYLCPACKSHFKEVLEYLEALGITYELDNTLVRGLDYYSRTVFELATTDEAGAEVIIGGGGRYDY
;
A
#
# COMPACT_ATOMS: atom_id res chain seq x y z
N MET A 1 72.23 0.56 -5.65
CA MET A 1 71.21 0.31 -6.67
C MET A 1 69.85 0.52 -6.06
N ILE A 2 69.29 1.70 -6.27
CA ILE A 2 67.95 2.07 -5.78
C ILE A 2 66.97 1.69 -6.87
N LYS A 3 66.02 0.76 -6.57
CA LYS A 3 64.95 0.40 -7.47
C LYS A 3 63.94 1.52 -7.55
N GLU A 4 63.85 2.18 -8.70
CA GLU A 4 62.74 3.10 -9.04
C GLU A 4 61.44 2.32 -9.12
N THR A 5 60.50 2.59 -8.22
CA THR A 5 59.09 2.19 -8.32
C THR A 5 58.37 3.13 -9.27
N LYS A 6 57.90 2.59 -10.40
CA LYS A 6 57.05 3.33 -11.34
C LYS A 6 55.73 3.72 -10.63
N PRO A 7 55.25 4.97 -10.82
CA PRO A 7 53.97 5.37 -10.29
C PRO A 7 52.85 4.58 -11.01
N GLN A 8 52.00 3.92 -10.22
CA GLN A 8 50.76 3.34 -10.74
C GLN A 8 49.81 4.50 -11.08
N THR A 9 49.57 4.69 -12.37
CA THR A 9 48.49 5.58 -12.85
C THR A 9 47.17 4.88 -12.56
N VAL A 10 46.54 5.28 -11.46
CA VAL A 10 45.11 4.99 -11.20
C VAL A 10 44.33 5.88 -12.15
N GLY A 11 43.96 5.31 -13.28
CA GLY A 11 43.01 5.92 -14.20
C GLY A 11 41.62 5.91 -13.59
N THR A 12 41.29 6.92 -12.80
CA THR A 12 39.90 7.18 -12.42
C THR A 12 39.19 7.70 -13.63
N LYS A 13 38.45 6.83 -14.32
CA LYS A 13 37.30 7.30 -15.10
C LYS A 13 36.39 8.00 -14.11
N THR A 14 36.39 9.31 -14.10
CA THR A 14 35.40 10.12 -13.40
C THR A 14 34.08 9.93 -14.13
N GLU A 15 33.34 8.88 -13.75
CA GLU A 15 31.95 8.77 -14.15
C GLU A 15 31.22 9.96 -13.52
N LEU A 16 30.41 10.66 -14.33
CA LEU A 16 29.57 11.73 -13.83
C LEU A 16 28.63 11.13 -12.76
N PRO A 17 28.37 11.87 -11.68
CA PRO A 17 27.44 11.41 -10.66
C PRO A 17 26.05 11.19 -11.27
N HIS A 18 25.44 10.07 -10.93
CA HIS A 18 24.11 9.69 -11.39
C HIS A 18 23.17 9.54 -10.20
N VAL A 19 21.88 9.78 -10.44
CA VAL A 19 20.82 9.49 -9.45
C VAL A 19 20.81 7.99 -9.12
N PRO A 20 20.56 7.58 -7.86
CA PRO A 20 20.47 6.19 -7.49
C PRO A 20 19.44 5.41 -8.33
N LYS A 21 19.74 4.14 -8.64
CA LYS A 21 18.86 3.29 -9.43
C LYS A 21 17.44 3.23 -8.83
N GLY A 22 16.44 3.48 -9.66
CA GLY A 22 15.03 3.49 -9.26
C GLY A 22 14.55 4.80 -8.63
N MET A 23 15.40 5.82 -8.60
CA MET A 23 15.03 7.18 -8.21
C MET A 23 15.12 8.11 -9.44
N ARG A 24 14.52 9.27 -9.35
CA ARG A 24 14.53 10.26 -10.44
C ARG A 24 14.39 11.68 -9.92
N ASP A 25 14.91 12.63 -10.64
CA ASP A 25 14.60 14.04 -10.44
C ASP A 25 13.22 14.35 -11.04
N LEU A 26 12.46 15.19 -10.35
CA LEU A 26 11.26 15.80 -10.89
C LEU A 26 11.59 17.23 -11.28
N TRP A 27 11.40 17.59 -12.55
CA TRP A 27 11.69 18.92 -13.05
C TRP A 27 10.77 19.30 -14.21
N ALA A 28 10.69 20.59 -14.53
CA ALA A 28 9.88 21.17 -15.59
C ALA A 28 8.43 20.62 -15.58
N ASN A 29 7.92 20.15 -16.70
CA ASN A 29 6.53 19.70 -16.86
C ASN A 29 6.14 18.59 -15.87
N ASN A 30 7.06 17.66 -15.55
CA ASN A 30 6.79 16.59 -14.58
C ASN A 30 6.62 17.15 -13.16
N TYR A 31 7.40 18.18 -12.80
CA TYR A 31 7.26 18.83 -11.50
C TYR A 31 5.93 19.61 -11.43
N PHE A 32 5.59 20.38 -12.46
CA PHE A 32 4.32 21.12 -12.49
C PHE A 32 3.10 20.19 -12.49
N ALA A 33 3.16 19.05 -13.19
CA ALA A 33 2.09 18.07 -13.16
C ALA A 33 1.92 17.45 -11.74
N TYR A 34 3.03 17.13 -11.08
CA TYR A 34 3.02 16.67 -9.69
C TYR A 34 2.45 17.71 -8.73
N GLN A 35 2.91 18.96 -8.83
CA GLN A 35 2.44 20.05 -8.00
C GLN A 35 0.95 20.32 -8.21
N GLY A 36 0.50 20.43 -9.45
CA GLY A 36 -0.90 20.67 -9.79
C GLY A 36 -1.83 19.57 -9.28
N PHE A 37 -1.42 18.30 -9.42
CA PHE A 37 -2.16 17.18 -8.82
C PHE A 37 -2.25 17.31 -7.30
N THR A 38 -1.13 17.60 -6.64
CA THR A 38 -1.07 17.69 -5.18
C THR A 38 -1.96 18.81 -4.64
N GLU A 39 -1.93 19.98 -5.29
CA GLU A 39 -2.77 21.13 -4.93
C GLU A 39 -4.26 20.80 -5.08
N ARG A 40 -4.68 20.21 -6.21
CA ARG A 40 -6.08 19.83 -6.43
C ARG A 40 -6.54 18.74 -5.46
N ALA A 41 -5.71 17.73 -5.21
CA ALA A 41 -6.02 16.68 -4.23
C ALA A 41 -6.17 17.25 -2.81
N ALA A 42 -5.32 18.23 -2.43
CA ALA A 42 -5.43 18.93 -1.16
C ALA A 42 -6.71 19.75 -1.05
N GLU A 43 -7.11 20.48 -2.12
CA GLU A 43 -8.38 21.23 -2.15
C GLU A 43 -9.58 20.28 -1.95
N ILE A 44 -9.60 19.13 -2.62
CA ILE A 44 -10.64 18.13 -2.44
C ILE A 44 -10.64 17.62 -1.00
N ALA A 45 -9.48 17.30 -0.44
CA ALA A 45 -9.37 16.82 0.94
C ALA A 45 -9.92 17.84 1.96
N LEU A 46 -9.52 19.11 1.82
CA LEU A 46 -10.01 20.22 2.66
C LEU A 46 -11.52 20.41 2.52
N TYR A 47 -12.07 20.33 1.31
CA TYR A 47 -13.51 20.42 1.08
C TYR A 47 -14.30 19.33 1.81
N TYR A 48 -13.75 18.12 1.90
CA TYR A 48 -14.34 17.01 2.66
C TYR A 48 -14.02 17.04 4.16
N GLY A 49 -13.37 18.08 4.66
CA GLY A 49 -13.09 18.28 6.09
C GLY A 49 -11.83 17.57 6.60
N PHE A 50 -10.93 17.13 5.71
CA PHE A 50 -9.65 16.58 6.13
C PHE A 50 -8.66 17.70 6.49
N THR A 51 -7.86 17.45 7.51
CA THR A 51 -6.79 18.36 7.96
C THR A 51 -5.43 17.83 7.45
N PRO A 52 -4.52 18.70 6.99
CA PRO A 52 -3.20 18.27 6.57
C PRO A 52 -2.34 17.78 7.74
N ILE A 53 -1.57 16.72 7.50
CA ILE A 53 -0.52 16.26 8.38
C ILE A 53 0.75 15.96 7.60
N GLU A 54 1.90 16.35 8.13
CA GLU A 54 3.21 15.96 7.63
C GLU A 54 3.94 15.17 8.72
N THR A 55 4.36 13.95 8.41
CA THR A 55 5.14 13.10 9.31
C THR A 55 6.60 13.05 8.85
N PRO A 56 7.56 12.79 9.75
CA PRO A 56 8.96 12.62 9.38
C PRO A 56 9.15 11.59 8.27
N ILE A 57 10.16 11.82 7.42
CA ILE A 57 10.59 10.85 6.40
C ILE A 57 11.32 9.66 7.05
N LEU A 58 12.01 9.93 8.15
CA LEU A 58 12.69 8.93 8.97
C LEU A 58 11.87 8.66 10.23
N GLU A 59 11.61 7.38 10.47
CA GLU A 59 10.94 6.88 11.67
C GLU A 59 11.80 5.79 12.31
N PHE A 60 11.51 5.40 13.55
CA PHE A 60 12.09 4.20 14.12
C PHE A 60 11.68 2.97 13.30
N GLU A 61 12.63 2.08 13.01
CA GLU A 61 12.39 0.85 12.25
C GLU A 61 11.27 0.00 12.87
N ASP A 62 11.23 -0.08 14.21
CA ASP A 62 10.25 -0.86 14.96
C ASP A 62 8.80 -0.44 14.70
N LEU A 63 8.56 0.82 14.33
CA LEU A 63 7.23 1.29 13.94
C LEU A 63 6.68 0.47 12.76
N PHE A 64 7.52 0.28 11.74
CA PHE A 64 7.09 -0.45 10.55
C PHE A 64 7.09 -1.96 10.74
N LEU A 65 8.02 -2.51 11.54
CA LEU A 65 8.03 -3.94 11.89
C LEU A 65 6.72 -4.33 12.59
N SER A 66 6.28 -3.54 13.55
CA SER A 66 5.07 -3.82 14.33
C SER A 66 3.77 -3.53 13.56
N ALA A 67 3.69 -2.41 12.83
CA ALA A 67 2.47 -2.00 12.15
C ALA A 67 2.26 -2.76 10.84
N VAL A 68 3.27 -2.82 9.96
CA VAL A 68 3.15 -3.40 8.62
C VAL A 68 3.13 -4.92 8.65
N GLY A 69 3.79 -5.52 9.64
CA GLY A 69 3.91 -6.97 9.84
C GLY A 69 5.24 -7.54 9.33
N GLU A 70 5.94 -8.25 10.20
CA GLU A 70 7.27 -8.84 9.95
C GLU A 70 7.31 -9.80 8.75
N ALA A 71 6.18 -10.44 8.42
CA ALA A 71 6.07 -11.41 7.32
C ALA A 71 5.76 -10.76 5.96
N THR A 72 5.68 -9.43 5.87
CA THR A 72 5.39 -8.74 4.61
C THR A 72 6.66 -8.56 3.77
N ASP A 73 6.51 -8.53 2.44
CA ASP A 73 7.65 -8.26 1.55
C ASP A 73 8.25 -6.88 1.79
N ILE A 74 7.43 -5.90 2.17
CA ILE A 74 7.86 -4.54 2.49
C ILE A 74 8.89 -4.56 3.62
N VAL A 75 8.59 -5.25 4.72
CA VAL A 75 9.49 -5.34 5.88
C VAL A 75 10.70 -6.21 5.60
N GLN A 76 10.50 -7.37 4.95
CA GLN A 76 11.58 -8.33 4.74
C GLN A 76 12.58 -7.95 3.65
N LYS A 77 12.15 -7.20 2.61
CA LYS A 77 12.95 -7.01 1.40
C LYS A 77 13.04 -5.57 0.91
N GLU A 78 12.03 -4.72 1.22
CA GLU A 78 11.88 -3.45 0.54
C GLU A 78 12.17 -2.24 1.43
N ILE A 79 12.19 -2.38 2.76
CA ILE A 79 12.45 -1.28 3.66
C ILE A 79 13.90 -0.80 3.60
N TYR A 80 14.11 0.51 3.51
CA TYR A 80 15.43 1.12 3.66
C TYR A 80 15.69 1.40 5.13
N THR A 81 16.69 0.73 5.69
CA THR A 81 17.09 0.94 7.08
C THR A 81 18.45 1.62 7.17
N LEU A 82 18.66 2.37 8.23
CA LEU A 82 19.92 3.05 8.54
C LEU A 82 20.17 3.04 10.05
N LYS A 83 21.44 3.12 10.43
CA LYS A 83 21.84 3.21 11.82
C LYS A 83 22.50 4.57 12.06
N THR A 84 22.02 5.31 13.06
CA THR A 84 22.63 6.58 13.46
C THR A 84 23.98 6.35 14.13
N LYS A 85 24.80 7.41 14.27
CA LYS A 85 26.04 7.33 15.05
C LYS A 85 25.76 7.04 16.54
N GLY A 86 24.57 7.40 17.02
CA GLY A 86 24.11 7.11 18.40
C GLY A 86 23.66 5.66 18.60
N GLY A 87 23.48 4.90 17.52
CA GLY A 87 23.08 3.51 17.57
C GLY A 87 21.61 3.24 17.24
N ASP A 88 20.80 4.29 17.07
CA ASP A 88 19.37 4.14 16.75
C ASP A 88 19.18 3.49 15.38
N ARG A 89 18.20 2.60 15.30
CA ARG A 89 17.75 1.98 14.05
C ARG A 89 16.56 2.76 13.49
N LEU A 90 16.77 3.37 12.36
CA LEU A 90 15.75 4.16 11.65
C LEU A 90 15.45 3.53 10.29
N ALA A 91 14.30 3.89 9.73
CA ALA A 91 13.91 3.51 8.39
C ALA A 91 13.36 4.72 7.62
N LEU A 92 13.60 4.75 6.31
CA LEU A 92 12.84 5.62 5.41
C LEU A 92 11.42 5.07 5.30
N ARG A 93 10.41 5.92 5.48
CA ARG A 93 9.01 5.51 5.49
C ARG A 93 8.61 4.81 4.19
N PRO A 94 8.14 3.54 4.23
CA PRO A 94 7.70 2.79 3.05
C PRO A 94 6.22 3.02 2.72
N GLU A 95 5.45 3.58 3.66
CA GLU A 95 4.04 3.92 3.58
C GLU A 95 3.70 4.98 4.64
N GLY A 96 2.49 5.57 4.60
CA GLY A 96 2.16 6.71 5.46
C GLY A 96 1.30 6.37 6.67
N THR A 97 0.48 5.33 6.60
CA THR A 97 -0.53 5.01 7.63
C THR A 97 0.10 4.78 9.00
N ALA A 98 1.19 4.01 9.09
CA ALA A 98 1.88 3.75 10.36
C ALA A 98 2.40 5.04 11.01
N SER A 99 3.02 5.93 10.21
CA SER A 99 3.51 7.23 10.70
C SER A 99 2.37 8.14 11.17
N VAL A 100 1.23 8.15 10.45
CA VAL A 100 0.04 8.92 10.85
C VAL A 100 -0.56 8.36 12.14
N MET A 101 -0.65 7.03 12.27
CA MET A 101 -1.16 6.40 13.50
C MET A 101 -0.24 6.69 14.71
N ARG A 102 1.08 6.65 14.54
CA ARG A 102 2.02 7.08 15.58
C ARG A 102 1.76 8.53 15.98
N ALA A 103 1.63 9.43 14.99
CA ALA A 103 1.36 10.84 15.24
C ALA A 103 0.00 11.08 15.92
N TYR A 104 -1.03 10.31 15.55
CA TYR A 104 -2.35 10.34 16.18
C TYR A 104 -2.28 10.07 17.68
N PHE A 105 -1.54 9.05 18.11
CA PHE A 105 -1.40 8.74 19.52
C PHE A 105 -0.44 9.70 20.24
N GLU A 106 0.69 10.03 19.64
CA GLU A 106 1.72 10.88 20.25
C GLU A 106 1.23 12.31 20.51
N ASN A 107 0.40 12.85 19.61
CA ASN A 107 -0.15 14.21 19.74
C ASN A 107 -1.52 14.24 20.44
N GLY A 108 -2.01 13.09 20.94
CA GLY A 108 -3.24 13.03 21.71
C GLY A 108 -4.52 13.26 20.89
N PHE A 109 -4.51 13.04 19.57
CA PHE A 109 -5.68 13.22 18.70
C PHE A 109 -6.85 12.30 19.06
N SER A 110 -6.60 11.24 19.86
CA SER A 110 -7.65 10.38 20.40
C SER A 110 -8.59 11.10 21.38
N ALA A 111 -8.16 12.24 21.96
CA ALA A 111 -8.97 13.08 22.83
C ALA A 111 -9.78 14.14 22.06
N GLU A 112 -9.50 14.34 20.78
CA GLU A 112 -10.24 15.25 19.92
C GLU A 112 -11.60 14.67 19.49
N PRO A 113 -12.55 15.52 19.02
CA PRO A 113 -13.79 15.03 18.42
C PRO A 113 -13.53 14.03 17.28
N GLN A 114 -14.22 12.89 17.32
CA GLN A 114 -14.06 11.81 16.35
C GLN A 114 -15.18 11.85 15.28
N PRO A 115 -14.88 11.44 14.04
CA PRO A 115 -13.60 10.92 13.55
C PRO A 115 -12.57 12.03 13.28
N VAL A 116 -11.30 11.74 13.51
CA VAL A 116 -10.18 12.57 13.02
C VAL A 116 -9.90 12.20 11.57
N MET A 117 -9.90 13.20 10.70
CA MET A 117 -9.73 13.03 9.25
C MET A 117 -8.48 13.77 8.80
N LEU A 118 -7.47 13.02 8.35
CA LEU A 118 -6.15 13.53 8.01
C LEU A 118 -5.79 13.21 6.56
N TYR A 119 -5.12 14.16 5.87
CA TYR A 119 -4.48 13.88 4.60
C TYR A 119 -3.00 14.23 4.63
N TYR A 120 -2.22 13.50 3.85
CA TYR A 120 -0.80 13.74 3.70
C TYR A 120 -0.36 13.54 2.26
N HIS A 121 0.76 14.15 1.90
CA HIS A 121 1.46 13.85 0.65
C HIS A 121 2.96 13.95 0.84
N GLY A 122 3.73 13.30 -0.01
CA GLY A 122 5.18 13.38 0.05
C GLY A 122 5.88 12.14 -0.50
N PRO A 123 7.21 12.09 -0.35
CA PRO A 123 8.03 10.97 -0.81
C PRO A 123 7.96 9.77 0.15
N PHE A 124 7.95 8.59 -0.46
CA PHE A 124 8.03 7.28 0.20
C PHE A 124 9.11 6.44 -0.49
N PHE A 125 9.61 5.40 0.20
CA PHE A 125 10.79 4.68 -0.22
C PHE A 125 10.61 3.17 -0.09
N ARG A 126 10.80 2.44 -1.20
CA ARG A 126 10.80 0.96 -1.20
C ARG A 126 11.91 0.45 -2.10
N HIS A 127 12.72 -0.47 -1.61
CA HIS A 127 13.77 -1.13 -2.39
C HIS A 127 13.17 -2.23 -3.28
N ASP A 128 12.18 -1.87 -4.09
CA ASP A 128 11.56 -2.79 -5.07
C ASP A 128 12.40 -2.84 -6.37
N ASN A 129 12.09 -3.83 -7.21
CA ASN A 129 12.66 -3.91 -8.54
C ASN A 129 12.09 -2.79 -9.42
N PRO A 130 12.92 -1.84 -9.88
CA PRO A 130 12.44 -0.72 -10.68
C PRO A 130 11.87 -1.20 -12.01
N GLN A 131 10.65 -0.73 -12.32
CA GLN A 131 10.00 -0.92 -13.60
C GLN A 131 9.14 0.32 -13.94
N LYS A 132 8.57 0.38 -15.15
CA LYS A 132 7.68 1.48 -15.52
C LYS A 132 6.57 1.65 -14.48
N GLY A 133 6.47 2.85 -13.89
CA GLY A 133 5.49 3.15 -12.83
C GLY A 133 5.89 2.71 -11.41
N ARG A 134 6.97 1.94 -11.23
CA ARG A 134 7.52 1.57 -9.91
C ARG A 134 8.91 2.13 -9.71
N TYR A 135 9.00 3.05 -8.77
CA TYR A 135 10.24 3.71 -8.37
C TYR A 135 10.60 3.35 -6.93
N ARG A 136 11.87 3.44 -6.58
CA ARG A 136 12.35 3.26 -5.20
C ARG A 136 12.10 4.47 -4.32
N GLN A 137 12.05 5.67 -4.92
CA GLN A 137 11.46 6.86 -4.35
C GLN A 137 10.23 7.21 -5.17
N PHE A 138 9.08 7.26 -4.54
CA PHE A 138 7.80 7.59 -5.16
C PHE A 138 7.00 8.53 -4.28
N TYR A 139 5.95 9.12 -4.81
CA TYR A 139 5.12 10.05 -4.07
C TYR A 139 3.73 9.45 -3.87
N GLN A 140 3.19 9.64 -2.69
CA GLN A 140 1.81 9.26 -2.37
C GLN A 140 1.03 10.47 -1.86
N PHE A 141 -0.26 10.47 -2.17
CA PHE A 141 -1.27 11.25 -1.49
C PHE A 141 -2.13 10.25 -0.69
N GLY A 142 -2.26 10.46 0.62
CA GLY A 142 -2.98 9.55 1.51
C GLY A 142 -4.09 10.25 2.28
N LEU A 143 -5.13 9.50 2.60
CA LEU A 143 -6.30 9.90 3.37
C LEU A 143 -6.51 8.89 4.50
N GLU A 144 -6.61 9.38 5.73
CA GLU A 144 -6.88 8.55 6.91
C GLU A 144 -8.12 9.07 7.64
N ILE A 145 -9.06 8.18 7.95
CA ILE A 145 -10.24 8.45 8.78
C ILE A 145 -10.11 7.56 10.01
N ILE A 146 -9.86 8.15 11.17
CA ILE A 146 -9.55 7.45 12.41
C ILE A 146 -10.65 7.70 13.44
N GLY A 147 -11.02 6.69 14.21
CA GLY A 147 -11.98 6.82 15.31
C GLY A 147 -13.45 6.59 14.90
N THR A 148 -13.70 5.88 13.78
CA THR A 148 -15.07 5.49 13.40
C THR A 148 -15.14 4.04 12.93
N ASN A 149 -16.23 3.36 13.28
CA ASN A 149 -16.56 2.03 12.79
C ASN A 149 -17.59 2.02 11.66
N LYS A 150 -17.98 3.18 11.14
CA LYS A 150 -19.03 3.30 10.13
C LYS A 150 -18.51 2.99 8.74
N SER A 151 -19.28 2.23 7.97
CA SER A 151 -19.00 1.84 6.56
C SER A 151 -18.92 3.03 5.59
N ILE A 152 -19.54 4.16 5.94
CA ILE A 152 -19.44 5.40 5.15
C ILE A 152 -17.99 5.91 5.03
N ALA A 153 -17.11 5.59 5.99
CA ALA A 153 -15.72 6.02 5.96
C ALA A 153 -14.98 5.46 4.74
N GLU A 154 -15.12 4.15 4.48
CA GLU A 154 -14.54 3.51 3.30
C GLU A 154 -15.08 4.11 2.00
N ALA A 155 -16.40 4.29 1.91
CA ALA A 155 -17.04 4.89 0.73
C ALA A 155 -16.57 6.34 0.51
N THR A 156 -16.38 7.12 1.57
CA THR A 156 -15.87 8.50 1.50
C THR A 156 -14.45 8.52 0.92
N VAL A 157 -13.54 7.70 1.43
CA VAL A 157 -12.15 7.63 0.94
C VAL A 157 -12.13 7.20 -0.54
N ILE A 158 -12.90 6.18 -0.91
CA ILE A 158 -13.00 5.70 -2.30
C ILE A 158 -13.56 6.82 -3.21
N LYS A 159 -14.61 7.53 -2.78
CA LYS A 159 -15.18 8.66 -3.53
C LYS A 159 -14.17 9.76 -3.76
N MET A 160 -13.42 10.13 -2.73
CA MET A 160 -12.42 11.19 -2.84
C MET A 160 -11.31 10.81 -3.81
N PHE A 161 -10.78 9.60 -3.75
CA PHE A 161 -9.80 9.13 -4.73
C PHE A 161 -10.36 9.07 -6.15
N SER A 162 -11.63 8.71 -6.31
CA SER A 162 -12.30 8.76 -7.63
C SER A 162 -12.39 10.18 -8.17
N LEU A 163 -12.67 11.17 -7.32
CA LEU A 163 -12.68 12.59 -7.70
C LEU A 163 -11.27 13.07 -8.07
N MET A 164 -10.25 12.75 -7.25
CA MET A 164 -8.85 13.10 -7.54
C MET A 164 -8.36 12.49 -8.85
N ALA A 165 -8.76 11.27 -9.16
CA ALA A 165 -8.45 10.61 -10.42
C ALA A 165 -9.12 11.32 -11.62
N ALA A 166 -10.38 11.73 -11.46
CA ALA A 166 -11.11 12.45 -12.49
C ALA A 166 -10.47 13.82 -12.81
N GLU A 167 -9.94 14.54 -11.80
CA GLU A 167 -9.24 15.82 -11.98
C GLU A 167 -7.99 15.72 -12.87
N VAL A 168 -7.36 14.55 -12.93
CA VAL A 168 -6.22 14.29 -13.83
C VAL A 168 -6.60 13.55 -15.10
N GLY A 169 -7.91 13.49 -15.42
CA GLY A 169 -8.43 12.90 -16.65
C GLY A 169 -8.55 11.38 -16.64
N LEU A 170 -8.40 10.71 -15.50
CA LEU A 170 -8.62 9.26 -15.36
C LEU A 170 -10.11 8.96 -15.19
N THR A 171 -10.82 8.83 -16.29
CA THR A 171 -12.28 8.65 -16.30
C THR A 171 -12.74 7.17 -16.28
N SER A 172 -11.86 6.24 -16.64
CA SER A 172 -12.15 4.80 -16.67
C SER A 172 -11.65 4.11 -15.38
N LEU A 173 -12.09 4.60 -14.22
CA LEU A 173 -11.70 4.04 -12.93
C LEU A 173 -12.65 2.91 -12.52
N VAL A 174 -12.09 1.78 -12.12
CA VAL A 174 -12.81 0.64 -11.53
C VAL A 174 -12.24 0.39 -10.13
N VAL A 175 -13.12 0.26 -9.15
CA VAL A 175 -12.74 -0.07 -7.77
C VAL A 175 -12.79 -1.59 -7.61
N LYS A 176 -11.65 -2.26 -7.53
CA LYS A 176 -11.59 -3.66 -7.10
C LYS A 176 -11.72 -3.70 -5.59
N ILE A 177 -12.66 -4.49 -5.08
CA ILE A 177 -13.00 -4.48 -3.66
C ILE A 177 -13.22 -5.89 -3.13
N ASN A 178 -12.80 -6.13 -1.89
CA ASN A 178 -13.01 -7.38 -1.16
C ASN A 178 -13.23 -7.09 0.32
N SER A 179 -13.66 -8.12 1.07
CA SER A 179 -13.68 -8.08 2.53
C SER A 179 -12.93 -9.27 3.12
N LEU A 180 -11.95 -8.98 3.97
CA LEU A 180 -11.19 -9.97 4.73
C LEU A 180 -11.90 -10.36 6.06
N GLY A 181 -12.96 -9.63 6.42
CA GLY A 181 -13.63 -9.74 7.70
C GLY A 181 -12.82 -9.17 8.87
N ASP A 182 -13.36 -9.33 10.06
CA ASP A 182 -12.69 -9.01 11.32
C ASP A 182 -11.65 -10.09 11.70
N LYS A 183 -11.07 -9.96 12.88
CA LYS A 183 -10.04 -10.87 13.37
C LYS A 183 -10.53 -12.34 13.44
N GLU A 184 -11.79 -12.56 13.84
CA GLU A 184 -12.37 -13.91 13.95
C GLU A 184 -12.64 -14.50 12.57
N CYS A 185 -13.30 -13.75 11.68
CA CYS A 185 -13.53 -14.16 10.28
C CYS A 185 -12.21 -14.50 9.58
N ARG A 186 -11.20 -13.66 9.76
CA ARG A 186 -9.87 -13.83 9.16
C ARG A 186 -9.17 -15.09 9.66
N GLN A 187 -9.33 -15.46 10.95
CA GLN A 187 -8.78 -16.71 11.49
C GLN A 187 -9.46 -17.95 10.88
N ILE A 188 -10.79 -17.92 10.75
CA ILE A 188 -11.54 -19.01 10.11
C ILE A 188 -11.12 -19.15 8.65
N TYR A 189 -11.12 -18.05 7.92
CA TYR A 189 -10.73 -18.02 6.51
C TYR A 189 -9.29 -18.50 6.29
N ARG A 190 -8.35 -18.05 7.13
CA ARG A 190 -6.95 -18.48 7.07
C ARG A 190 -6.81 -19.99 7.23
N ARG A 191 -7.57 -20.61 8.13
CA ARG A 191 -7.56 -22.06 8.33
C ARG A 191 -8.05 -22.79 7.08
N GLU A 192 -9.14 -22.33 6.47
CA GLU A 192 -9.68 -22.94 5.26
C GLU A 192 -8.72 -22.78 4.06
N LEU A 193 -8.09 -21.62 3.95
CA LEU A 193 -7.09 -21.37 2.94
C LEU A 193 -5.85 -22.28 3.11
N ILE A 194 -5.38 -22.48 4.34
CA ILE A 194 -4.31 -23.44 4.64
C ILE A 194 -4.71 -24.86 4.23
N ASN A 195 -5.93 -25.29 4.57
CA ASN A 195 -6.42 -26.63 4.24
C ASN A 195 -6.49 -26.83 2.73
N TYR A 196 -6.90 -25.82 1.99
CA TYR A 196 -6.93 -25.82 0.54
C TYR A 196 -5.51 -25.93 -0.05
N TYR A 197 -4.61 -24.99 0.29
CA TYR A 197 -3.27 -24.94 -0.28
C TYR A 197 -2.37 -26.12 0.10
N LYS A 198 -2.59 -26.76 1.25
CA LYS A 198 -1.90 -28.01 1.62
C LYS A 198 -2.01 -29.09 0.53
N LYS A 199 -3.17 -29.16 -0.15
CA LYS A 199 -3.41 -30.13 -1.21
C LYS A 199 -2.70 -29.75 -2.52
N HIS A 200 -2.41 -28.47 -2.71
CA HIS A 200 -1.88 -27.90 -3.94
C HIS A 200 -0.41 -27.40 -3.85
N LEU A 201 0.30 -27.70 -2.74
CA LEU A 201 1.68 -27.20 -2.53
C LEU A 201 2.68 -27.61 -3.61
N LYS A 202 2.47 -28.76 -4.27
CA LYS A 202 3.33 -29.23 -5.36
C LYS A 202 3.05 -28.49 -6.69
N GLU A 203 1.89 -27.87 -6.80
CA GLU A 203 1.41 -27.22 -8.01
C GLU A 203 1.72 -25.72 -8.05
N VAL A 204 1.99 -25.10 -6.90
CA VAL A 204 2.33 -23.68 -6.80
C VAL A 204 3.83 -23.43 -7.01
N CYS A 205 4.21 -22.17 -7.30
CA CYS A 205 5.61 -21.75 -7.45
C CYS A 205 6.39 -21.84 -6.13
N GLU A 206 7.70 -21.67 -6.18
CA GLU A 206 8.58 -21.77 -5.02
C GLU A 206 8.29 -20.67 -3.99
N ASP A 207 8.13 -19.42 -4.45
CA ASP A 207 7.76 -18.30 -3.57
C ASP A 207 6.46 -18.56 -2.82
N CYS A 208 5.45 -19.15 -3.47
CA CYS A 208 4.20 -19.52 -2.82
C CYS A 208 4.38 -20.61 -1.77
N ARG A 209 5.30 -21.56 -1.97
CA ARG A 209 5.63 -22.57 -0.96
C ARG A 209 6.26 -21.95 0.30
N GLU A 210 7.11 -20.93 0.13
CA GLU A 210 7.68 -20.21 1.26
C GLU A 210 6.64 -19.31 1.95
N ARG A 211 5.85 -18.55 1.18
CA ARG A 211 4.75 -17.73 1.71
C ARG A 211 3.72 -18.55 2.47
N PHE A 212 3.47 -19.79 2.06
CA PHE A 212 2.55 -20.70 2.77
C PHE A 212 2.96 -20.95 4.23
N LYS A 213 4.27 -20.97 4.51
CA LYS A 213 4.79 -21.22 5.86
C LYS A 213 4.58 -20.02 6.79
N THR A 214 4.61 -18.80 6.24
CA THR A 214 4.58 -17.54 6.99
C THR A 214 3.22 -16.85 6.92
N ASN A 215 2.77 -16.52 5.73
CA ASN A 215 1.50 -15.81 5.50
C ASN A 215 0.73 -16.38 4.29
N PRO A 216 -0.16 -17.37 4.51
CA PRO A 216 -0.92 -18.02 3.43
C PRO A 216 -1.81 -17.08 2.61
N LEU A 217 -2.27 -15.95 3.17
CA LEU A 217 -3.05 -14.95 2.43
C LEU A 217 -2.26 -14.38 1.24
N ARG A 218 -0.93 -14.29 1.35
CA ARG A 218 -0.06 -13.79 0.28
C ARG A 218 0.00 -14.69 -0.97
N LEU A 219 -0.51 -15.92 -0.88
CA LEU A 219 -0.62 -16.79 -2.06
C LEU A 219 -1.67 -16.27 -3.04
N LEU A 220 -2.68 -15.54 -2.55
CA LEU A 220 -3.72 -14.90 -3.37
C LEU A 220 -3.17 -13.74 -4.21
N ASP A 221 -2.06 -13.13 -3.81
CA ASP A 221 -1.37 -12.05 -4.57
C ASP A 221 -0.28 -12.58 -5.52
N CYS A 222 -0.19 -13.89 -5.74
CA CYS A 222 0.82 -14.46 -6.62
C CYS A 222 0.59 -14.03 -8.07
N LYS A 223 1.67 -13.56 -8.74
CA LYS A 223 1.66 -13.13 -10.14
C LYS A 223 2.14 -14.22 -11.10
N ASP A 224 2.63 -15.35 -10.59
CA ASP A 224 3.10 -16.47 -11.41
C ASP A 224 1.90 -17.12 -12.13
N PRO A 225 1.91 -17.21 -13.47
CA PRO A 225 0.85 -17.84 -14.25
C PRO A 225 0.54 -19.29 -13.83
N LYS A 226 1.55 -20.03 -13.35
CA LYS A 226 1.38 -21.38 -12.81
C LYS A 226 0.41 -21.43 -11.64
N CYS A 227 0.40 -20.40 -10.80
CA CYS A 227 -0.44 -20.32 -9.62
C CYS A 227 -1.87 -19.82 -9.91
N ALA A 228 -2.12 -19.23 -11.10
CA ALA A 228 -3.38 -18.59 -11.42
C ALA A 228 -4.60 -19.52 -11.30
N PRO A 229 -4.62 -20.76 -11.83
CA PRO A 229 -5.76 -21.66 -11.68
C PRO A 229 -6.07 -22.00 -10.22
N ILE A 230 -5.01 -22.24 -9.42
CA ILE A 230 -5.13 -22.62 -8.01
C ILE A 230 -5.65 -21.43 -7.21
N LYS A 231 -5.13 -20.23 -7.49
CA LYS A 231 -5.59 -18.98 -6.86
C LYS A 231 -7.07 -18.72 -7.15
N THR A 232 -7.51 -18.87 -8.40
CA THR A 232 -8.92 -18.65 -8.80
C THR A 232 -9.88 -19.63 -8.15
N ALA A 233 -9.45 -20.86 -7.92
CA ALA A 233 -10.26 -21.92 -7.27
C ALA A 233 -10.17 -21.89 -5.73
N ALA A 234 -9.39 -20.97 -5.14
CA ALA A 234 -9.22 -20.89 -3.69
C ALA A 234 -10.53 -20.47 -2.99
N PRO A 235 -10.73 -20.86 -1.72
CA PRO A 235 -11.84 -20.38 -0.92
C PRO A 235 -11.91 -18.86 -0.91
N GLN A 236 -13.11 -18.30 -0.98
CA GLN A 236 -13.34 -16.86 -1.01
C GLN A 236 -13.58 -16.33 0.41
N ALA A 237 -12.90 -15.25 0.79
CA ALA A 237 -12.99 -14.66 2.14
C ALA A 237 -14.43 -14.26 2.51
N VAL A 238 -15.18 -13.72 1.56
CA VAL A 238 -16.59 -13.29 1.75
C VAL A 238 -17.53 -14.41 2.21
N SER A 239 -17.20 -15.68 1.90
CA SER A 239 -17.99 -16.85 2.33
C SER A 239 -17.87 -17.14 3.83
N TYR A 240 -16.86 -16.61 4.49
CA TYR A 240 -16.54 -16.85 5.91
C TYR A 240 -16.79 -15.63 6.81
N LEU A 241 -17.43 -14.60 6.29
CA LEU A 241 -17.79 -13.41 7.05
C LEU A 241 -18.91 -13.71 8.06
N CYS A 242 -18.75 -13.19 9.28
CA CYS A 242 -19.84 -13.17 10.26
C CYS A 242 -20.97 -12.20 9.82
N PRO A 243 -22.16 -12.28 10.41
CA PRO A 243 -23.28 -11.42 10.05
C PRO A 243 -22.94 -9.91 10.10
N ALA A 244 -22.17 -9.48 11.11
CA ALA A 244 -21.77 -8.07 11.25
C ALA A 244 -20.83 -7.63 10.12
N CYS A 245 -19.83 -8.45 9.75
CA CYS A 245 -18.93 -8.16 8.64
C CYS A 245 -19.64 -8.19 7.27
N LYS A 246 -20.63 -9.09 7.10
CA LYS A 246 -21.47 -9.13 5.89
C LYS A 246 -22.32 -7.87 5.77
N SER A 247 -22.97 -7.41 6.86
CA SER A 247 -23.76 -6.19 6.87
C SER A 247 -22.90 -4.98 6.55
N HIS A 248 -21.73 -4.87 7.21
CA HIS A 248 -20.79 -3.76 6.97
C HIS A 248 -20.34 -3.71 5.51
N PHE A 249 -19.94 -4.84 4.94
CA PHE A 249 -19.49 -4.91 3.55
C PHE A 249 -20.61 -4.58 2.56
N LYS A 250 -21.83 -5.09 2.82
CA LYS A 250 -23.02 -4.75 2.03
C LYS A 250 -23.29 -3.25 2.04
N GLU A 251 -23.25 -2.60 3.20
CA GLU A 251 -23.42 -1.15 3.32
C GLU A 251 -22.37 -0.36 2.53
N VAL A 252 -21.09 -0.81 2.53
CA VAL A 252 -20.05 -0.17 1.69
C VAL A 252 -20.45 -0.23 0.22
N LEU A 253 -20.86 -1.42 -0.28
CA LEU A 253 -21.27 -1.57 -1.67
C LEU A 253 -22.49 -0.72 -2.02
N GLU A 254 -23.50 -0.66 -1.15
CA GLU A 254 -24.68 0.19 -1.31
C GLU A 254 -24.32 1.68 -1.39
N TYR A 255 -23.34 2.13 -0.60
CA TYR A 255 -22.82 3.51 -0.70
C TYR A 255 -22.10 3.75 -2.04
N LEU A 256 -21.29 2.80 -2.52
CA LEU A 256 -20.62 2.93 -3.82
C LEU A 256 -21.63 3.02 -4.96
N GLU A 257 -22.69 2.20 -4.93
CA GLU A 257 -23.78 2.25 -5.89
C GLU A 257 -24.52 3.60 -5.87
N ALA A 258 -24.87 4.08 -4.67
CA ALA A 258 -25.53 5.38 -4.50
C ALA A 258 -24.65 6.57 -4.96
N LEU A 259 -23.34 6.44 -4.88
CA LEU A 259 -22.36 7.43 -5.35
C LEU A 259 -22.00 7.30 -6.83
N GLY A 260 -22.58 6.31 -7.54
CA GLY A 260 -22.31 6.04 -8.95
C GLY A 260 -20.88 5.57 -9.22
N ILE A 261 -20.25 4.89 -8.27
CA ILE A 261 -18.88 4.38 -8.38
C ILE A 261 -18.92 2.97 -8.92
N THR A 262 -18.25 2.74 -10.07
CA THR A 262 -18.10 1.41 -10.65
C THR A 262 -17.14 0.58 -9.81
N TYR A 263 -17.57 -0.61 -9.38
CA TYR A 263 -16.74 -1.54 -8.63
C TYR A 263 -16.82 -2.96 -9.17
N GLU A 264 -15.81 -3.75 -8.86
CA GLU A 264 -15.69 -5.17 -9.15
C GLU A 264 -15.32 -5.94 -7.87
N LEU A 265 -16.03 -7.02 -7.57
CA LEU A 265 -15.67 -7.91 -6.48
C LEU A 265 -14.48 -8.78 -6.88
N ASP A 266 -13.32 -8.55 -6.27
CA ASP A 266 -12.13 -9.36 -6.48
C ASP A 266 -11.85 -10.23 -5.26
N ASN A 267 -12.32 -11.48 -5.31
CA ASN A 267 -12.13 -12.44 -4.22
C ASN A 267 -10.67 -12.83 -3.96
N THR A 268 -9.75 -12.49 -4.84
CA THR A 268 -8.31 -12.73 -4.68
C THR A 268 -7.59 -11.50 -4.12
N LEU A 269 -8.28 -10.36 -4.04
CA LEU A 269 -7.68 -9.13 -3.55
C LEU A 269 -7.31 -9.25 -2.07
N VAL A 270 -6.02 -9.17 -1.82
CA VAL A 270 -5.39 -8.98 -0.51
C VAL A 270 -4.38 -7.86 -0.62
N ARG A 271 -4.07 -7.20 0.48
CA ARG A 271 -3.09 -6.11 0.49
C ARG A 271 -1.74 -6.59 1.03
N GLY A 272 -0.68 -5.91 0.63
CA GLY A 272 0.69 -6.20 1.07
C GLY A 272 1.02 -5.80 2.50
N LEU A 273 0.06 -5.35 3.28
CA LEU A 273 0.18 -4.81 4.63
C LEU A 273 -0.76 -5.58 5.56
N ASP A 274 -0.25 -6.10 6.67
CA ASP A 274 -1.00 -7.04 7.51
C ASP A 274 -2.02 -6.37 8.44
N TYR A 275 -2.00 -5.04 8.59
CA TYR A 275 -2.94 -4.31 9.44
C TYR A 275 -4.36 -4.23 8.89
N TYR A 276 -4.59 -4.52 7.60
CA TYR A 276 -5.92 -4.40 7.04
C TYR A 276 -6.89 -5.43 7.63
N SER A 277 -8.10 -4.95 7.89
CA SER A 277 -9.27 -5.71 8.32
C SER A 277 -10.47 -5.37 7.44
N ARG A 278 -11.52 -6.18 7.47
CA ARG A 278 -12.76 -5.93 6.74
C ARG A 278 -12.54 -5.52 5.28
N THR A 279 -12.91 -4.31 4.89
CA THR A 279 -12.83 -3.81 3.52
C THR A 279 -11.40 -3.56 3.07
N VAL A 280 -11.04 -4.09 1.90
CA VAL A 280 -9.83 -3.75 1.15
C VAL A 280 -10.20 -3.40 -0.28
N PHE A 281 -9.51 -2.43 -0.88
CA PHE A 281 -9.78 -2.00 -2.24
C PHE A 281 -8.53 -1.58 -3.00
N GLU A 282 -8.61 -1.65 -4.32
CA GLU A 282 -7.65 -1.09 -5.27
C GLU A 282 -8.37 -0.28 -6.32
N LEU A 283 -7.73 0.79 -6.76
CA LEU A 283 -8.21 1.67 -7.82
C LEU A 283 -7.49 1.28 -9.10
N ALA A 284 -8.21 0.64 -10.01
CA ALA A 284 -7.70 0.19 -11.29
C ALA A 284 -8.13 1.14 -12.40
N THR A 285 -7.23 1.38 -13.35
CA THR A 285 -7.50 2.08 -14.60
C THR A 285 -6.81 1.35 -15.74
N THR A 286 -7.04 1.79 -16.96
CA THR A 286 -6.40 1.22 -18.15
C THR A 286 -5.40 2.21 -18.70
N ASP A 287 -4.18 1.76 -18.97
CA ASP A 287 -3.16 2.59 -19.61
C ASP A 287 -3.39 2.74 -21.13
N GLU A 288 -2.57 3.54 -21.80
CA GLU A 288 -2.65 3.79 -23.26
C GLU A 288 -2.49 2.50 -24.10
N ALA A 289 -1.86 1.46 -23.56
CA ALA A 289 -1.68 0.17 -24.21
C ALA A 289 -2.83 -0.81 -23.95
N GLY A 290 -3.85 -0.40 -23.17
CA GLY A 290 -4.98 -1.24 -22.78
C GLY A 290 -4.68 -2.17 -21.60
N ALA A 291 -3.53 -2.03 -20.93
CA ALA A 291 -3.19 -2.83 -19.75
C ALA A 291 -3.77 -2.21 -18.48
N GLU A 292 -4.25 -3.08 -17.59
CA GLU A 292 -4.72 -2.65 -16.28
C GLU A 292 -3.56 -2.15 -15.42
N VAL A 293 -3.74 -0.99 -14.78
CA VAL A 293 -2.79 -0.37 -13.88
C VAL A 293 -3.48 0.00 -12.57
N ILE A 294 -2.88 -0.40 -11.45
CA ILE A 294 -3.34 0.00 -10.12
C ILE A 294 -2.69 1.33 -9.76
N ILE A 295 -3.49 2.36 -9.56
CA ILE A 295 -3.05 3.73 -9.24
C ILE A 295 -3.13 4.05 -7.75
N GLY A 296 -3.83 3.25 -6.99
CA GLY A 296 -4.00 3.45 -5.55
C GLY A 296 -4.69 2.29 -4.89
N GLY A 297 -4.84 2.36 -3.60
CA GLY A 297 -5.60 1.37 -2.85
C GLY A 297 -5.48 1.60 -1.36
N GLY A 298 -6.37 0.95 -0.63
CA GLY A 298 -6.50 1.12 0.80
C GLY A 298 -7.34 0.02 1.41
N GLY A 299 -7.86 0.32 2.56
CA GLY A 299 -8.75 -0.55 3.29
C GLY A 299 -8.90 -0.10 4.73
N ARG A 300 -9.73 -0.82 5.43
CA ARG A 300 -9.99 -0.58 6.85
C ARG A 300 -8.89 -1.24 7.71
N TYR A 301 -8.59 -0.63 8.82
CA TYR A 301 -7.71 -1.15 9.87
C TYR A 301 -8.32 -0.83 11.25
N ASP A 302 -8.62 -1.87 12.04
CA ASP A 302 -9.35 -1.72 13.33
C ASP A 302 -8.49 -2.18 14.54
N TYR A 303 -7.25 -2.62 14.34
CA TYR A 303 -6.43 -3.27 15.37
C TYR A 303 -5.05 -2.64 15.47
#